data_3b5587f479520882343a76d09f7453c8
#
_entry.id   3b5587f479520882343a76d09f7453c8
#
_cell.length_a   1.000
_cell.length_b   1.000
_cell.length_c   1.000
_cell.angle_alpha   90.00
_cell.angle_beta   90.00
_cell.angle_gamma   90.00
#
_symmetry.space_group_name_H-M   'P 1'
#
loop_
_entity.id
_entity.type
_entity.pdbx_description
1 polymer ?
#
loop_
_entity_poly.entity_id
_entity_poly.type
_entity_poly.pdbx_seq_one_letter_code
_entity_poly.pdbx_strand_id
1 'polypeptide(L)'
;MKYEANENNITKYHNGVFEVKDIKTGNEFLYKPLLSLDKSFVPYDFEMCFLYNNGGVSENSIFKLYADGIRIGWIFPIQSLESKEHDYVQDEFYLKYAYIIMYKLLQMTEFGDREYSDFSILDYYSDDIQILVYDKGNASKIERFDISNYAVDLFSKGYSFCGEGNVFTKLDIFDKNIRVKQLPEPIRDISYINVLFMELIPLRESSYSKFHLIYQIVEILIGVVFP
;
A
#
# COMPACT_ATOMS: atom_id res chain seq x y z
N MET A 1 -2.96 -11.38 -0.05
CA MET A 1 -1.67 -11.53 -0.72
C MET A 1 -0.61 -11.11 0.27
N LYS A 2 0.24 -12.02 0.73
CA LYS A 2 1.34 -11.69 1.64
C LYS A 2 2.40 -10.99 0.81
N TYR A 3 2.90 -9.88 1.30
CA TYR A 3 4.02 -9.20 0.66
C TYR A 3 5.30 -9.97 1.03
N GLU A 4 5.83 -10.78 0.12
CA GLU A 4 7.21 -11.24 0.22
C GLU A 4 8.07 -10.08 -0.29
N ALA A 5 8.74 -9.41 0.65
CA ALA A 5 9.60 -8.29 0.33
C ALA A 5 10.68 -8.72 -0.66
N ASN A 6 10.59 -8.28 -1.90
CA ASN A 6 11.77 -8.18 -2.74
C ASN A 6 12.65 -7.11 -2.07
N GLU A 7 13.69 -7.55 -1.39
CA GLU A 7 14.63 -6.64 -0.75
C GLU A 7 15.39 -5.88 -1.83
N ASN A 8 14.91 -4.67 -2.14
CA ASN A 8 15.59 -3.77 -3.06
C ASN A 8 16.78 -3.08 -2.37
N ASN A 9 16.75 -3.03 -1.03
CA ASN A 9 17.68 -2.24 -0.25
C ASN A 9 18.17 -2.98 0.99
N ILE A 10 19.38 -2.65 1.43
CA ILE A 10 19.90 -3.04 2.74
C ILE A 10 19.57 -1.90 3.69
N THR A 11 18.73 -2.19 4.69
CA THR A 11 18.29 -1.20 5.68
C THR A 11 18.86 -1.53 7.06
N LYS A 12 19.46 -0.54 7.72
CA LYS A 12 19.96 -0.62 9.09
C LYS A 12 19.38 0.53 9.91
N TYR A 13 19.14 0.31 11.20
CA TYR A 13 18.68 1.35 12.11
C TYR A 13 19.63 1.52 13.27
N HIS A 14 20.19 2.70 13.40
CA HIS A 14 21.13 3.03 14.46
C HIS A 14 20.97 4.49 14.92
N ASN A 15 21.01 4.72 16.24
CA ASN A 15 20.89 6.07 16.83
C ASN A 15 19.71 6.91 16.33
N GLY A 16 18.55 6.26 16.08
CA GLY A 16 17.34 6.96 15.63
C GLY A 16 17.30 7.29 14.14
N VAL A 17 18.25 6.76 13.35
CA VAL A 17 18.35 6.98 11.90
C VAL A 17 18.38 5.64 11.18
N PHE A 18 17.67 5.55 10.06
CA PHE A 18 17.83 4.46 9.11
C PHE A 18 18.92 4.79 8.10
N GLU A 19 19.86 3.88 7.97
CA GLU A 19 20.85 3.84 6.90
C GLU A 19 20.34 2.86 5.84
N VAL A 20 20.09 3.33 4.64
CA VAL A 20 19.53 2.55 3.54
C VAL A 20 20.51 2.56 2.39
N LYS A 21 20.87 1.38 1.89
CA LYS A 21 21.68 1.21 0.69
C LYS A 21 20.85 0.56 -0.40
N ASP A 22 20.59 1.30 -1.46
CA ASP A 22 19.92 0.80 -2.66
C ASP A 22 20.83 -0.23 -3.36
N ILE A 23 20.32 -1.45 -3.53
CA ILE A 23 21.11 -2.54 -4.13
C ILE A 23 21.32 -2.30 -5.64
N LYS A 24 20.36 -1.66 -6.32
CA LYS A 24 20.41 -1.44 -7.78
C LYS A 24 21.41 -0.34 -8.16
N THR A 25 21.37 0.77 -7.45
CA THR A 25 22.20 1.95 -7.76
C THR A 25 23.47 2.02 -6.94
N GLY A 26 23.51 1.37 -5.77
CA GLY A 26 24.57 1.48 -4.77
C GLY A 26 24.53 2.75 -3.94
N ASN A 27 23.55 3.63 -4.16
CA ASN A 27 23.38 4.87 -3.44
C ASN A 27 23.05 4.62 -1.96
N GLU A 28 23.51 5.50 -1.08
CA GLU A 28 23.28 5.44 0.35
C GLU A 28 22.42 6.63 0.78
N PHE A 29 21.38 6.35 1.57
CA PHE A 29 20.41 7.33 2.06
C PHE A 29 20.34 7.27 3.58
N LEU A 30 20.17 8.43 4.21
CA LEU A 30 19.88 8.54 5.63
C LEU A 30 18.45 9.03 5.83
N TYR A 31 17.65 8.25 6.56
CA TYR A 31 16.27 8.62 6.87
C TYR A 31 16.07 8.71 8.37
N LYS A 32 15.68 9.90 8.84
CA LYS A 32 15.39 10.16 10.23
C LYS A 32 13.87 10.22 10.44
N PRO A 33 13.25 9.19 11.05
CA PRO A 33 11.82 9.20 11.30
C PRO A 33 11.43 10.32 12.28
N LEU A 34 10.21 10.84 12.13
CA LEU A 34 9.63 11.82 13.05
C LEU A 34 9.32 11.22 14.42
N LEU A 35 8.95 9.93 14.44
CA LEU A 35 8.65 9.19 15.67
C LEU A 35 9.93 8.61 16.29
N SER A 36 9.95 8.52 17.61
CA SER A 36 11.02 7.85 18.36
C SER A 36 10.82 6.33 18.32
N LEU A 37 11.19 5.71 17.21
CA LEU A 37 10.93 4.29 16.95
C LEU A 37 11.71 3.38 17.91
N ASP A 38 11.08 2.28 18.32
CA ASP A 38 11.68 1.25 19.17
C ASP A 38 12.00 -0.02 18.37
N LYS A 39 13.30 -0.31 18.20
CA LYS A 39 13.83 -1.46 17.44
C LYS A 39 13.86 -2.78 18.22
N SER A 40 13.15 -2.90 19.33
CA SER A 40 13.19 -4.12 20.16
C SER A 40 12.56 -5.35 19.47
N PHE A 41 11.72 -5.14 18.45
CA PHE A 41 11.16 -6.22 17.65
C PHE A 41 12.04 -6.55 16.44
N VAL A 42 12.02 -7.82 16.03
CA VAL A 42 12.75 -8.32 14.87
C VAL A 42 11.84 -8.30 13.64
N PRO A 43 12.18 -7.58 12.55
CA PRO A 43 11.29 -7.40 11.40
C PRO A 43 10.81 -8.70 10.74
N TYR A 44 11.60 -9.77 10.78
CA TYR A 44 11.24 -11.08 10.20
C TYR A 44 10.14 -11.82 10.95
N ASP A 45 9.88 -11.46 12.21
CA ASP A 45 8.81 -12.07 13.01
C ASP A 45 7.42 -11.49 12.66
N PHE A 46 7.38 -10.52 11.77
CA PHE A 46 6.16 -9.82 11.38
C PHE A 46 5.88 -9.94 9.90
N GLU A 47 4.59 -9.97 9.57
CA GLU A 47 4.08 -9.83 8.20
C GLU A 47 3.31 -8.53 8.07
N MET A 48 3.27 -8.00 6.83
CA MET A 48 2.45 -6.84 6.53
C MET A 48 1.68 -7.02 5.24
N CYS A 49 0.55 -6.31 5.15
CA CYS A 49 -0.27 -6.21 3.96
C CYS A 49 -0.71 -4.77 3.79
N PHE A 50 -0.87 -4.34 2.55
CA PHE A 50 -1.43 -3.04 2.24
C PHE A 50 -2.94 -3.14 2.05
N LEU A 51 -3.66 -2.17 2.58
CA LEU A 51 -5.11 -2.08 2.52
C LEU A 51 -5.52 -0.71 2.00
N TYR A 52 -6.63 -0.68 1.24
CA TYR A 52 -7.41 0.53 1.04
C TYR A 52 -8.55 0.60 2.05
N ASN A 53 -8.88 1.80 2.49
CA ASN A 53 -10.09 2.05 3.27
C ASN A 53 -11.09 2.85 2.44
N ASN A 54 -12.25 2.23 2.17
CA ASN A 54 -13.31 2.83 1.36
C ASN A 54 -14.00 4.04 2.04
N GLY A 55 -13.80 4.24 3.34
CA GLY A 55 -14.37 5.35 4.13
C GLY A 55 -13.47 6.58 4.26
N GLY A 56 -12.32 6.57 3.58
CA GLY A 56 -11.29 7.59 3.76
C GLY A 56 -10.35 7.30 4.92
N VAL A 57 -9.19 7.94 4.92
CA VAL A 57 -8.10 7.71 5.87
C VAL A 57 -7.85 8.99 6.66
N SER A 58 -7.77 8.90 7.98
CA SER A 58 -7.23 9.96 8.83
C SER A 58 -6.07 9.41 9.65
N GLU A 59 -5.14 10.26 10.07
CA GLU A 59 -3.98 9.89 10.88
C GLU A 59 -4.34 9.13 12.16
N ASN A 60 -5.54 9.35 12.70
CA ASN A 60 -6.09 8.69 13.89
C ASN A 60 -6.78 7.35 13.59
N SER A 61 -6.84 6.90 12.34
CA SER A 61 -7.41 5.59 11.97
C SER A 61 -6.47 4.44 12.35
N ILE A 62 -6.03 4.42 13.61
CA ILE A 62 -5.09 3.43 14.16
C ILE A 62 -5.86 2.43 15.02
N PHE A 63 -5.83 1.14 14.64
CA PHE A 63 -6.62 0.10 15.27
C PHE A 63 -5.77 -1.09 15.69
N LYS A 64 -6.06 -1.63 16.88
CA LYS A 64 -5.52 -2.92 17.32
C LYS A 64 -6.22 -4.04 16.57
N LEU A 65 -5.45 -4.93 15.94
CA LEU A 65 -5.99 -6.03 15.14
C LEU A 65 -6.14 -7.28 16.00
N TYR A 66 -7.36 -7.82 16.03
CA TYR A 66 -7.67 -9.09 16.66
C TYR A 66 -8.21 -10.07 15.61
N ALA A 67 -7.73 -11.31 15.64
CA ALA A 67 -8.24 -12.43 14.88
C ALA A 67 -8.64 -13.54 15.84
N ASP A 68 -9.88 -14.01 15.74
CA ASP A 68 -10.46 -15.04 16.61
C ASP A 68 -10.24 -14.78 18.12
N GLY A 69 -10.35 -13.51 18.53
CA GLY A 69 -10.15 -13.07 19.90
C GLY A 69 -8.70 -12.92 20.35
N ILE A 70 -7.73 -13.28 19.53
CA ILE A 70 -6.30 -13.12 19.80
C ILE A 70 -5.81 -11.82 19.18
N ARG A 71 -5.16 -10.96 19.97
CA ARG A 71 -4.49 -9.77 19.45
C ARG A 71 -3.27 -10.18 18.65
N ILE A 72 -3.30 -9.96 17.34
CA ILE A 72 -2.21 -10.33 16.44
C ILE A 72 -1.39 -9.14 15.94
N GLY A 73 -1.95 -7.93 15.94
CA GLY A 73 -1.22 -6.79 15.39
C GLY A 73 -1.99 -5.48 15.41
N TRP A 74 -1.81 -4.71 14.32
CA TRP A 74 -2.39 -3.40 14.13
C TRP A 74 -2.82 -3.17 12.69
N ILE A 75 -3.76 -2.23 12.50
CA ILE A 75 -4.06 -1.56 11.23
C ILE A 75 -3.88 -0.06 11.46
N PHE A 76 -3.08 0.62 10.64
CA PHE A 76 -2.88 2.06 10.73
C PHE A 76 -2.52 2.67 9.36
N PRO A 77 -2.84 3.97 9.16
CA PRO A 77 -2.51 4.67 7.93
C PRO A 77 -1.01 4.91 7.82
N ILE A 78 -0.49 4.86 6.60
CA ILE A 78 0.93 5.14 6.35
C ILE A 78 1.32 6.55 6.81
N GLN A 79 0.41 7.51 6.71
CA GLN A 79 0.58 8.89 7.19
C GLN A 79 0.95 8.96 8.67
N SER A 80 0.45 8.04 9.50
CA SER A 80 0.76 8.02 10.94
C SER A 80 2.22 7.74 11.26
N LEU A 81 2.98 7.20 10.30
CA LEU A 81 4.42 6.99 10.46
C LEU A 81 5.21 8.30 10.40
N GLU A 82 4.66 9.31 9.74
CA GLU A 82 5.27 10.63 9.53
C GLU A 82 4.48 11.77 10.19
N SER A 83 3.66 11.45 11.19
CA SER A 83 2.91 12.42 11.97
C SER A 83 3.18 12.28 13.47
N LYS A 84 3.05 13.39 14.18
CA LYS A 84 3.05 13.45 15.65
C LYS A 84 1.68 13.84 16.20
N GLU A 85 0.66 13.95 15.37
CA GLU A 85 -0.64 14.49 15.72
C GLU A 85 -1.67 13.42 16.11
N HIS A 86 -1.28 12.13 16.13
CA HIS A 86 -2.17 11.04 16.56
C HIS A 86 -1.92 10.60 18.01
N ASP A 87 -2.90 9.92 18.62
CA ASP A 87 -2.90 9.54 20.03
C ASP A 87 -1.81 8.52 20.42
N TYR A 88 -1.17 7.85 19.46
CA TYR A 88 -0.24 6.74 19.68
C TYR A 88 1.25 7.13 19.60
N VAL A 89 1.59 8.42 19.52
CA VAL A 89 2.99 8.90 19.37
C VAL A 89 3.92 8.48 20.51
N GLN A 90 3.35 8.11 21.67
CA GLN A 90 4.10 7.65 22.84
C GLN A 90 3.72 6.20 23.25
N ASP A 91 2.87 5.51 22.49
CA ASP A 91 2.53 4.12 22.77
C ASP A 91 3.70 3.22 22.39
N GLU A 92 4.32 2.58 23.40
CA GLU A 92 5.50 1.73 23.20
C GLU A 92 5.25 0.58 22.21
N PHE A 93 4.06 -0.01 22.21
CA PHE A 93 3.73 -1.09 21.30
C PHE A 93 3.54 -0.56 19.87
N TYR A 94 2.86 0.58 19.71
CA TYR A 94 2.74 1.21 18.41
C TYR A 94 4.11 1.54 17.82
N LEU A 95 5.00 2.15 18.60
CA LEU A 95 6.35 2.54 18.15
C LEU A 95 7.20 1.33 17.70
N LYS A 96 7.03 0.14 18.32
CA LYS A 96 7.66 -1.10 17.88
C LYS A 96 7.13 -1.57 16.52
N TYR A 97 5.81 -1.52 16.32
CA TYR A 97 5.21 -1.87 15.03
C TYR A 97 5.53 -0.83 13.95
N ALA A 98 5.54 0.46 14.30
CA ALA A 98 5.95 1.53 13.39
C ALA A 98 7.40 1.34 12.92
N TYR A 99 8.32 0.93 13.82
CA TYR A 99 9.68 0.55 13.47
C TYR A 99 9.71 -0.58 12.43
N ILE A 100 8.96 -1.67 12.68
CA ILE A 100 8.88 -2.83 11.77
C ILE A 100 8.44 -2.39 10.38
N ILE A 101 7.38 -1.61 10.31
CA ILE A 101 6.83 -1.18 9.03
C ILE A 101 7.76 -0.23 8.32
N MET A 102 8.31 0.76 9.00
CA MET A 102 9.27 1.68 8.39
C MET A 102 10.49 0.93 7.83
N TYR A 103 11.02 -0.04 8.59
CA TYR A 103 12.11 -0.89 8.14
C TYR A 103 11.76 -1.64 6.84
N LYS A 104 10.58 -2.28 6.79
CA LYS A 104 10.12 -3.02 5.62
C LYS A 104 9.85 -2.10 4.42
N LEU A 105 9.19 -0.97 4.62
CA LEU A 105 8.94 0.00 3.56
C LEU A 105 10.25 0.49 2.93
N LEU A 106 11.23 0.84 3.74
CA LEU A 106 12.55 1.29 3.25
C LEU A 106 13.30 0.18 2.50
N GLN A 107 13.16 -1.09 2.91
CA GLN A 107 13.72 -2.22 2.16
C GLN A 107 13.09 -2.39 0.79
N MET A 108 11.80 -2.08 0.65
CA MET A 108 11.02 -2.31 -0.56
C MET A 108 11.00 -1.11 -1.51
N THR A 109 11.32 0.09 -1.02
CA THR A 109 11.25 1.33 -1.78
C THR A 109 12.23 1.31 -2.95
N GLU A 110 11.78 1.69 -4.13
CA GLU A 110 12.65 1.97 -5.28
C GLU A 110 12.99 3.46 -5.28
N PHE A 111 14.21 3.78 -4.81
CA PHE A 111 14.63 5.18 -4.67
C PHE A 111 14.96 5.86 -6.01
N GLY A 112 15.32 5.07 -7.05
CA GLY A 112 15.74 5.59 -8.34
C GLY A 112 17.05 6.38 -8.25
N ASP A 113 17.30 7.22 -9.27
CA ASP A 113 18.53 8.04 -9.39
C ASP A 113 18.48 9.35 -8.59
N ARG A 114 17.69 9.43 -7.53
CA ARG A 114 17.58 10.66 -6.74
C ARG A 114 18.83 10.86 -5.87
N GLU A 115 19.44 12.04 -5.98
CA GLU A 115 20.56 12.49 -5.15
C GLU A 115 20.13 13.17 -3.83
N TYR A 116 18.85 13.03 -3.41
CA TYR A 116 18.33 13.78 -2.26
C TYR A 116 18.58 13.05 -0.93
N SER A 117 19.14 13.79 0.02
CA SER A 117 19.32 13.34 1.40
C SER A 117 18.06 13.37 2.25
N ASP A 118 17.09 14.21 1.88
CA ASP A 118 15.84 14.40 2.61
C ASP A 118 14.66 13.91 1.77
N PHE A 119 13.99 12.86 2.24
CA PHE A 119 12.77 12.32 1.64
C PHE A 119 11.78 11.92 2.72
N SER A 120 10.49 11.93 2.36
CA SER A 120 9.41 11.34 3.14
C SER A 120 9.05 9.97 2.56
N ILE A 121 8.62 9.04 3.40
CA ILE A 121 8.07 7.76 2.91
C ILE A 121 6.81 8.00 2.06
N LEU A 122 6.10 9.10 2.31
CA LEU A 122 4.93 9.52 1.53
C LEU A 122 5.28 10.04 0.12
N ASP A 123 6.57 10.24 -0.19
CA ASP A 123 7.02 10.50 -1.55
C ASP A 123 6.94 9.25 -2.45
N TYR A 124 6.91 8.07 -1.84
CA TYR A 124 6.95 6.78 -2.52
C TYR A 124 5.65 5.98 -2.40
N TYR A 125 4.87 6.22 -1.35
CA TYR A 125 3.64 5.48 -1.08
C TYR A 125 2.43 6.41 -0.99
N SER A 126 1.25 5.90 -1.39
CA SER A 126 -0.01 6.63 -1.31
C SER A 126 -0.41 6.95 0.11
N ASP A 127 -0.87 8.16 0.36
CA ASP A 127 -1.37 8.63 1.64
C ASP A 127 -2.73 8.02 2.04
N ASP A 128 -3.48 7.44 1.10
CA ASP A 128 -4.74 6.69 1.34
C ASP A 128 -4.52 5.22 1.71
N ILE A 129 -3.26 4.76 1.74
CA ILE A 129 -2.95 3.39 2.11
C ILE A 129 -2.97 3.20 3.62
N GLN A 130 -3.56 2.10 4.04
CA GLN A 130 -3.41 1.58 5.37
C GLN A 130 -2.54 0.32 5.39
N ILE A 131 -1.84 0.13 6.47
CA ILE A 131 -0.94 -0.99 6.67
C ILE A 131 -1.53 -1.89 7.74
N LEU A 132 -1.79 -3.15 7.37
CA LEU A 132 -2.06 -4.22 8.31
C LEU A 132 -0.74 -4.91 8.61
N VAL A 133 -0.36 -4.96 9.87
CA VAL A 133 0.85 -5.64 10.34
C VAL A 133 0.51 -6.59 11.47
N TYR A 134 1.04 -7.81 11.44
CA TYR A 134 0.81 -8.80 12.48
C TYR A 134 2.07 -9.59 12.86
N ASP A 135 2.10 -10.01 14.11
CA ASP A 135 3.11 -10.88 14.71
C ASP A 135 2.82 -12.34 14.33
N LYS A 136 3.78 -13.02 13.69
CA LYS A 136 3.66 -14.43 13.29
C LYS A 136 3.51 -15.36 14.46
N GLY A 137 4.18 -15.08 15.59
CA GLY A 137 4.11 -15.86 16.81
C GLY A 137 2.72 -15.83 17.44
N ASN A 138 2.06 -14.65 17.45
CA ASN A 138 0.69 -14.54 17.90
C ASN A 138 -0.30 -15.17 16.91
N ALA A 139 -0.10 -14.96 15.63
CA ALA A 139 -0.92 -15.52 14.57
C ALA A 139 -0.87 -17.05 14.55
N SER A 140 0.29 -17.65 14.84
CA SER A 140 0.46 -19.12 14.91
C SER A 140 -0.34 -19.81 16.03
N LYS A 141 -0.85 -19.06 17.00
CA LYS A 141 -1.76 -19.58 18.03
C LYS A 141 -3.18 -19.85 17.51
N ILE A 142 -3.49 -19.35 16.32
CA ILE A 142 -4.77 -19.56 15.63
C ILE A 142 -4.60 -20.74 14.68
N GLU A 143 -5.49 -21.72 14.80
CA GLU A 143 -5.45 -22.91 13.96
C GLU A 143 -5.62 -22.53 12.46
N ARG A 144 -4.69 -22.98 11.63
CA ARG A 144 -4.67 -22.71 10.16
C ARG A 144 -4.77 -21.22 9.83
N PHE A 145 -4.12 -20.37 10.60
CA PHE A 145 -4.10 -18.94 10.33
C PHE A 145 -3.58 -18.66 8.92
N ASP A 146 -4.39 -17.96 8.15
CA ASP A 146 -4.01 -17.25 6.93
C ASP A 146 -4.79 -15.95 6.89
N ILE A 147 -4.10 -14.82 6.72
CA ILE A 147 -4.74 -13.50 6.71
C ILE A 147 -5.78 -13.37 5.59
N SER A 148 -5.64 -14.11 4.50
CA SER A 148 -6.61 -14.14 3.41
C SER A 148 -7.98 -14.68 3.84
N ASN A 149 -8.05 -15.54 4.85
CA ASN A 149 -9.31 -16.05 5.39
C ASN A 149 -10.17 -14.97 6.05
N TYR A 150 -9.55 -13.84 6.42
CA TYR A 150 -10.22 -12.69 7.04
C TYR A 150 -10.57 -11.59 6.03
N ALA A 151 -10.28 -11.81 4.74
CA ALA A 151 -10.47 -10.79 3.70
C ALA A 151 -11.94 -10.34 3.57
N VAL A 152 -12.89 -11.27 3.69
CA VAL A 152 -14.33 -10.97 3.61
C VAL A 152 -14.77 -10.12 4.81
N ASP A 153 -14.30 -10.44 6.00
CA ASP A 153 -14.62 -9.68 7.22
C ASP A 153 -13.97 -8.30 7.21
N LEU A 154 -12.72 -8.20 6.77
CA LEU A 154 -12.04 -6.92 6.55
C LEU A 154 -12.78 -6.07 5.52
N PHE A 155 -13.21 -6.66 4.40
CA PHE A 155 -14.00 -5.96 3.38
C PHE A 155 -15.32 -5.42 3.94
N SER A 156 -16.03 -6.20 4.78
CA SER A 156 -17.26 -5.75 5.43
C SER A 156 -17.05 -4.56 6.38
N LYS A 157 -15.82 -4.36 6.84
CA LYS A 157 -15.38 -3.22 7.68
C LYS A 157 -14.78 -2.07 6.87
N GLY A 158 -14.86 -2.14 5.54
CA GLY A 158 -14.38 -1.09 4.65
C GLY A 158 -12.92 -1.24 4.21
N TYR A 159 -12.26 -2.36 4.50
CA TYR A 159 -10.87 -2.60 4.12
C TYR A 159 -10.77 -3.57 2.95
N SER A 160 -10.02 -3.18 1.93
CA SER A 160 -9.73 -4.04 0.77
C SER A 160 -8.23 -4.23 0.63
N PHE A 161 -7.78 -5.48 0.37
CA PHE A 161 -6.37 -5.73 0.11
C PHE A 161 -5.92 -5.03 -1.19
N CYS A 162 -4.81 -4.31 -1.12
CA CYS A 162 -4.17 -3.74 -2.29
C CYS A 162 -3.32 -4.79 -3.01
N GLY A 163 -3.35 -4.79 -4.35
CA GLY A 163 -2.33 -5.45 -5.15
C GLY A 163 -1.02 -4.64 -5.15
N GLU A 164 0.10 -5.31 -5.33
CA GLU A 164 1.43 -4.69 -5.31
C GLU A 164 1.57 -3.47 -6.23
N GLY A 165 0.96 -3.50 -7.42
CA GLY A 165 1.02 -2.40 -8.39
C GLY A 165 0.24 -1.14 -8.01
N ASN A 166 -0.58 -1.18 -6.95
CA ASN A 166 -1.43 -0.06 -6.56
C ASN A 166 -0.93 0.68 -5.30
N VAL A 167 0.20 0.23 -4.74
CA VAL A 167 0.74 0.78 -3.49
C VAL A 167 1.53 2.05 -3.73
N PHE A 168 2.12 2.17 -4.93
CA PHE A 168 2.94 3.31 -5.30
C PHE A 168 2.07 4.44 -5.86
N THR A 169 2.07 5.57 -5.18
CA THR A 169 1.22 6.72 -5.53
C THR A 169 1.62 7.45 -6.74
N LYS A 170 2.86 7.48 -6.97
CA LYS A 170 3.40 8.33 -8.00
C LYS A 170 4.05 7.43 -9.02
N LEU A 171 3.25 7.01 -10.01
CA LEU A 171 3.80 7.04 -11.34
C LEU A 171 4.40 8.45 -11.44
N ASP A 172 5.69 8.58 -11.21
CA ASP A 172 6.38 9.77 -11.61
C ASP A 172 6.08 9.91 -13.09
N ILE A 173 5.11 10.75 -13.42
CA ILE A 173 4.93 11.21 -14.76
C ILE A 173 6.11 12.16 -14.97
N PHE A 174 7.28 11.55 -15.17
CA PHE A 174 8.56 12.25 -15.31
C PHE A 174 8.60 13.11 -16.57
N ASP A 175 7.72 12.82 -17.49
CA ASP A 175 7.54 13.68 -18.63
C ASP A 175 6.56 14.78 -18.22
N LYS A 176 7.01 16.03 -18.22
CA LYS A 176 6.17 17.21 -17.98
C LYS A 176 5.01 17.32 -18.99
N ASN A 177 4.89 16.37 -19.93
CA ASN A 177 3.91 16.33 -20.98
C ASN A 177 3.11 15.03 -20.95
N ILE A 178 1.82 15.12 -20.68
CA ILE A 178 0.88 14.02 -20.88
C ILE A 178 0.43 14.02 -22.34
N ARG A 179 0.79 12.97 -23.08
CA ARG A 179 0.38 12.78 -24.47
C ARG A 179 -0.82 11.85 -24.52
N VAL A 180 -1.97 12.38 -24.89
CA VAL A 180 -3.20 11.61 -25.08
C VAL A 180 -3.48 11.36 -26.56
N LYS A 181 -4.11 10.21 -26.87
CA LYS A 181 -4.57 9.86 -28.22
C LYS A 181 -6.07 9.59 -28.19
N GLN A 182 -6.74 10.00 -29.25
CA GLN A 182 -8.13 9.63 -29.46
C GLN A 182 -8.26 8.11 -29.70
N LEU A 183 -9.41 7.56 -29.32
CA LEU A 183 -9.77 6.20 -29.71
C LEU A 183 -9.88 6.09 -31.22
N PRO A 184 -9.46 4.95 -31.82
CA PRO A 184 -9.65 4.69 -33.24
C PRO A 184 -11.13 4.66 -33.61
N GLU A 185 -11.46 5.08 -34.84
CA GLU A 185 -12.73 4.69 -35.47
C GLU A 185 -12.73 3.18 -35.69
N PRO A 186 -13.77 2.46 -35.47
CA PRO A 186 -15.15 2.82 -35.11
C PRO A 186 -15.47 2.84 -33.59
N ILE A 187 -14.46 2.64 -32.75
CA ILE A 187 -14.65 2.53 -31.29
C ILE A 187 -15.06 3.87 -30.67
N ARG A 188 -14.53 4.95 -31.21
CA ARG A 188 -14.78 6.32 -30.72
C ARG A 188 -16.25 6.72 -30.71
N ASP A 189 -17.02 6.21 -31.69
CA ASP A 189 -18.41 6.58 -31.88
C ASP A 189 -19.38 5.74 -31.03
N ILE A 190 -18.85 4.79 -30.25
CA ILE A 190 -19.65 4.00 -29.31
C ILE A 190 -19.79 4.81 -28.00
N SER A 191 -20.89 5.54 -27.87
CA SER A 191 -21.15 6.42 -26.71
C SER A 191 -21.04 5.72 -25.38
N TYR A 192 -21.38 4.44 -25.32
CA TYR A 192 -21.28 3.62 -24.10
C TYR A 192 -19.85 3.47 -23.58
N ILE A 193 -18.85 3.43 -24.45
CA ILE A 193 -17.43 3.36 -24.05
C ILE A 193 -17.05 4.64 -23.30
N ASN A 194 -17.47 5.80 -23.77
CA ASN A 194 -17.22 7.05 -23.08
C ASN A 194 -17.89 7.07 -21.69
N VAL A 195 -19.14 6.64 -21.58
CA VAL A 195 -19.84 6.54 -20.29
C VAL A 195 -19.12 5.58 -19.35
N LEU A 196 -18.62 4.43 -19.85
CA LEU A 196 -17.86 3.49 -19.06
C LEU A 196 -16.62 4.13 -18.41
N PHE A 197 -15.82 4.82 -19.19
CA PHE A 197 -14.56 5.40 -18.68
C PHE A 197 -14.75 6.70 -17.91
N MET A 198 -15.72 7.54 -18.32
CA MET A 198 -15.93 8.84 -17.69
C MET A 198 -16.75 8.76 -16.41
N GLU A 199 -17.67 7.79 -16.32
CA GLU A 199 -18.67 7.74 -15.25
C GLU A 199 -18.63 6.43 -14.46
N LEU A 200 -18.75 5.27 -15.13
CA LEU A 200 -19.00 4.03 -14.43
C LEU A 200 -17.76 3.41 -13.78
N ILE A 201 -16.62 3.40 -14.47
CA ILE A 201 -15.36 2.83 -13.94
C ILE A 201 -14.81 3.66 -12.75
N PRO A 202 -14.78 5.01 -12.81
CA PRO A 202 -14.33 5.82 -11.67
C PRO A 202 -15.18 5.63 -10.40
N LEU A 203 -16.48 5.40 -10.55
CA LEU A 203 -17.40 5.17 -9.42
C LEU A 203 -17.25 3.79 -8.77
N ARG A 204 -16.46 2.87 -9.35
CA ARG A 204 -16.28 1.52 -8.82
C ARG A 204 -14.98 1.43 -8.05
N GLU A 205 -15.07 1.08 -6.78
CA GLU A 205 -13.93 0.84 -5.91
C GLU A 205 -13.34 -0.56 -6.12
N SER A 206 -14.20 -1.55 -6.37
CA SER A 206 -13.81 -2.94 -6.58
C SER A 206 -13.13 -3.17 -7.92
N SER A 207 -11.91 -3.71 -7.91
CA SER A 207 -11.20 -4.16 -9.12
C SER A 207 -11.97 -5.19 -9.92
N TYR A 208 -12.76 -6.07 -9.26
CA TYR A 208 -13.63 -7.02 -9.93
C TYR A 208 -14.74 -6.33 -10.71
N SER A 209 -15.38 -5.33 -10.10
CA SER A 209 -16.40 -4.54 -10.80
C SER A 209 -15.82 -3.75 -11.96
N LYS A 210 -14.62 -3.18 -11.81
CA LYS A 210 -13.89 -2.53 -12.91
C LYS A 210 -13.58 -3.52 -14.03
N PHE A 211 -13.08 -4.71 -13.67
CA PHE A 211 -12.83 -5.78 -14.65
C PHE A 211 -14.08 -6.17 -15.41
N HIS A 212 -15.20 -6.35 -14.70
CA HIS A 212 -16.47 -6.72 -15.33
C HIS A 212 -16.97 -5.66 -16.33
N LEU A 213 -16.84 -4.37 -15.97
CA LEU A 213 -17.16 -3.26 -16.88
C LEU A 213 -16.22 -3.23 -18.10
N ILE A 214 -14.92 -3.45 -17.90
CA ILE A 214 -13.95 -3.53 -19.01
C ILE A 214 -14.24 -4.74 -19.90
N TYR A 215 -14.65 -5.87 -19.32
CA TYR A 215 -15.02 -7.07 -20.09
C TYR A 215 -16.20 -6.80 -21.03
N GLN A 216 -17.16 -5.98 -20.64
CA GLN A 216 -18.27 -5.56 -21.53
C GLN A 216 -17.76 -4.84 -22.79
N ILE A 217 -16.65 -4.11 -22.68
CA ILE A 217 -16.03 -3.47 -23.86
C ILE A 217 -15.53 -4.54 -24.83
N VAL A 218 -14.92 -5.60 -24.31
CA VAL A 218 -14.45 -6.73 -25.13
C VAL A 218 -15.61 -7.40 -25.85
N GLU A 219 -16.74 -7.61 -25.18
CA GLU A 219 -17.95 -8.17 -25.78
C GLU A 219 -18.52 -7.28 -26.90
N ILE A 220 -18.58 -5.96 -26.66
CA ILE A 220 -19.02 -4.99 -27.67
C ILE A 220 -18.07 -5.02 -28.88
N LEU A 221 -16.76 -5.05 -28.64
CA LEU A 221 -15.76 -5.08 -29.71
C LEU A 221 -15.82 -6.37 -30.52
N ILE A 222 -16.06 -7.52 -29.87
CA ILE A 222 -16.28 -8.79 -30.57
C ILE A 222 -17.51 -8.69 -31.50
N GLY A 223 -18.63 -8.14 -31.03
CA GLY A 223 -19.83 -7.95 -31.83
C GLY A 223 -19.66 -6.95 -32.98
N VAL A 224 -18.74 -6.01 -32.90
CA VAL A 224 -18.42 -5.05 -33.98
C VAL A 224 -17.43 -5.63 -34.97
N VAL A 225 -16.47 -6.44 -34.53
CA VAL A 225 -15.41 -7.01 -35.40
C VAL A 225 -15.84 -8.32 -36.06
N PHE A 226 -16.75 -9.06 -35.44
CA PHE A 226 -17.28 -10.33 -35.92
C PHE A 226 -18.81 -10.26 -35.98
N PRO A 227 -19.38 -9.54 -36.95
CA PRO A 227 -20.83 -9.40 -37.11
C PRO A 227 -21.50 -10.69 -37.55
#